data_69778f2eb974e017b08fddb0b080d677
#
_entry.id   69778f2eb974e017b08fddb0b080d677
#
_cell.length_a   1.000
_cell.length_b   1.000
_cell.length_c   1.000
_cell.angle_alpha   90.00
_cell.angle_beta   90.00
_cell.angle_gamma   90.00
#
_symmetry.space_group_name_H-M   'P 1'
#
loop_
_entity.id
_entity.type
_entity.pdbx_description
1 polymer ?
#
loop_
_entity_poly.entity_id
_entity_poly.type
_entity_poly.pdbx_seq_one_letter_code
_entity_poly.pdbx_strand_id
1 'polypeptide(L)'
;MGQFIGSDTRLMLTLQTITENLGTICKGRTWIIVTSQADIDAVLGEMSSSKANDFSKIAGRFKTRLSLSSSNTDEVIQKRLLRKTPEAEALLRSVFEQKGDILKNQITFDRSGPTLKNFDGPDSFVNNYPFAPYHFQLVQKVFEEIRKVGATGAHLAYGERSMLDAFQMAAKAIGTDEVGALVPFHRFYSSVEGFLDTAVKRTIDQAGENKTLDGFDVQMLRTLFMIRYVDIIKGTLDNLVRGGPTCLNN
;
A
#
# COMPACT_ATOMS: atom_id res chain seq x y z
N MET A 1 22.19 0.04 1.73
CA MET A 1 23.44 -0.70 1.40
C MET A 1 23.23 -1.78 0.34
N GLY A 2 22.21 -2.60 0.40
CA GLY A 2 21.97 -3.65 -0.61
C GLY A 2 21.91 -3.13 -2.05
N GLN A 3 21.26 -2.00 -2.31
CA GLN A 3 21.23 -1.36 -3.63
C GLN A 3 22.58 -0.75 -4.03
N PHE A 4 23.37 -0.27 -3.08
CA PHE A 4 24.70 0.31 -3.34
C PHE A 4 25.73 -0.79 -3.63
N ILE A 5 25.69 -1.90 -2.90
CA ILE A 5 26.59 -3.03 -3.13
C ILE A 5 26.19 -3.79 -4.40
N GLY A 6 24.87 -3.95 -4.63
CA GLY A 6 24.33 -4.63 -5.81
C GLY A 6 24.99 -5.98 -6.05
N SER A 7 25.50 -6.16 -7.26
CA SER A 7 26.24 -7.37 -7.67
C SER A 7 27.77 -7.29 -7.49
N ASP A 8 28.30 -6.22 -6.89
CA ASP A 8 29.75 -6.05 -6.72
C ASP A 8 30.27 -6.87 -5.51
N THR A 9 30.83 -8.02 -5.81
CA THR A 9 31.40 -8.93 -4.83
C THR A 9 32.55 -8.32 -4.02
N ARG A 10 33.28 -7.35 -4.59
CA ARG A 10 34.40 -6.68 -3.89
C ARG A 10 33.88 -5.79 -2.77
N LEU A 11 32.80 -5.09 -2.99
CA LEU A 11 32.16 -4.27 -1.94
C LEU A 11 31.61 -5.13 -0.82
N MET A 12 31.11 -6.31 -1.12
CA MET A 12 30.68 -7.29 -0.11
C MET A 12 31.85 -7.75 0.77
N LEU A 13 32.98 -8.13 0.17
CA LEU A 13 34.18 -8.54 0.91
C LEU A 13 34.74 -7.38 1.75
N THR A 14 34.71 -6.15 1.22
CA THR A 14 35.12 -4.96 1.97
C THR A 14 34.22 -4.75 3.20
N LEU A 15 32.91 -4.90 3.08
CA LEU A 15 31.99 -4.78 4.21
C LEU A 15 32.27 -5.86 5.28
N GLN A 16 32.55 -7.08 4.86
CA GLN A 16 32.93 -8.15 5.77
C GLN A 16 34.22 -7.80 6.54
N THR A 17 35.27 -7.38 5.84
CA THR A 17 36.55 -6.99 6.43
C THR A 17 36.39 -5.84 7.43
N ILE A 18 35.60 -4.81 7.08
CA ILE A 18 35.31 -3.69 7.97
C ILE A 18 34.60 -4.19 9.23
N THR A 19 33.61 -5.06 9.08
CA THR A 19 32.81 -5.58 10.21
C THR A 19 33.70 -6.39 11.18
N GLU A 20 34.58 -7.24 10.65
CA GLU A 20 35.51 -8.05 11.44
C GLU A 20 36.56 -7.19 12.14
N ASN A 21 37.17 -6.24 11.44
CA ASN A 21 38.16 -5.35 12.01
C ASN A 21 37.59 -4.47 13.12
N LEU A 22 36.41 -3.89 12.92
CA LEU A 22 35.76 -3.08 13.95
C LEU A 22 35.37 -3.92 15.17
N GLY A 23 34.89 -5.15 14.96
CA GLY A 23 34.59 -6.08 16.06
C GLY A 23 35.83 -6.38 16.89
N THR A 24 36.98 -6.59 16.27
CA THR A 24 38.25 -6.93 16.91
C THR A 24 38.88 -5.71 17.60
N ILE A 25 39.01 -4.60 16.88
CA ILE A 25 39.71 -3.39 17.37
C ILE A 25 38.91 -2.72 18.48
N CYS A 26 37.59 -2.60 18.29
CA CYS A 26 36.73 -1.87 19.20
C CYS A 26 36.22 -2.72 20.39
N LYS A 27 36.52 -4.01 20.44
CA LYS A 27 36.20 -4.93 21.55
C LYS A 27 34.71 -4.82 21.99
N GLY A 28 33.79 -4.82 21.02
CA GLY A 28 32.35 -4.75 21.29
C GLY A 28 31.80 -3.35 21.65
N ARG A 29 32.60 -2.29 21.55
CA ARG A 29 32.16 -0.90 21.83
C ARG A 29 31.66 -0.16 20.57
N THR A 30 31.53 -0.85 19.45
CA THR A 30 31.07 -0.28 18.18
C THR A 30 29.90 -1.10 17.64
N TRP A 31 28.91 -0.40 17.13
CA TRP A 31 27.73 -0.98 16.48
C TRP A 31 27.77 -0.70 15.00
N ILE A 32 27.52 -1.73 14.21
CA ILE A 32 27.39 -1.62 12.75
C ILE A 32 25.96 -1.92 12.40
N ILE A 33 25.26 -0.95 11.82
CA ILE A 33 23.88 -1.07 11.39
C ILE A 33 23.85 -0.99 9.87
N VAL A 34 23.28 -2.00 9.22
CA VAL A 34 23.05 -2.04 7.78
C VAL A 34 21.55 -2.08 7.51
N THR A 35 21.13 -1.43 6.42
CA THR A 35 19.73 -1.43 5.98
C THR A 35 19.64 -2.01 4.59
N SER A 36 18.58 -2.77 4.34
CA SER A 36 18.24 -3.31 3.02
C SER A 36 16.75 -3.10 2.75
N GLN A 37 16.38 -2.89 1.49
CA GLN A 37 14.97 -2.78 1.09
C GLN A 37 14.29 -4.14 0.92
N ALA A 38 15.05 -5.15 0.49
CA ALA A 38 14.56 -6.50 0.34
C ALA A 38 14.96 -7.34 1.55
N ASP A 39 14.12 -8.33 1.87
CA ASP A 39 14.49 -9.34 2.84
C ASP A 39 15.74 -10.07 2.36
N ILE A 40 16.69 -10.25 3.25
CA ILE A 40 17.98 -10.87 2.95
C ILE A 40 17.78 -12.27 2.37
N ASP A 41 16.80 -13.00 2.86
CA ASP A 41 16.51 -14.37 2.42
C ASP A 41 15.85 -14.39 1.01
N ALA A 42 15.06 -13.39 0.65
CA ALA A 42 14.52 -13.22 -0.70
C ALA A 42 15.61 -12.89 -1.73
N VAL A 43 16.56 -12.02 -1.36
CA VAL A 43 17.71 -11.67 -2.22
C VAL A 43 18.61 -12.88 -2.46
N LEU A 44 18.75 -13.75 -1.45
CA LEU A 44 19.53 -15.01 -1.59
C LEU A 44 18.89 -16.00 -2.58
N GLY A 45 17.56 -16.03 -2.64
CA GLY A 45 16.82 -16.91 -3.57
C GLY A 45 16.95 -16.54 -5.05
N GLU A 46 17.22 -15.25 -5.35
CA GLU A 46 17.36 -14.74 -6.72
C GLU A 46 18.82 -14.76 -7.23
N MET A 47 19.79 -15.03 -6.37
CA MET A 47 21.22 -15.00 -6.71
C MET A 47 21.72 -16.36 -7.21
N SER A 48 22.75 -16.36 -8.07
CA SER A 48 23.49 -17.57 -8.42
C SER A 48 24.12 -18.20 -7.16
N SER A 49 24.21 -19.52 -7.11
CA SER A 49 24.63 -20.30 -5.93
C SER A 49 25.99 -19.84 -5.32
N SER A 50 26.94 -19.39 -6.13
CA SER A 50 28.23 -18.89 -5.64
C SER A 50 28.09 -17.54 -4.91
N LYS A 51 27.32 -16.62 -5.48
CA LYS A 51 27.05 -15.31 -4.87
C LYS A 51 26.17 -15.40 -3.64
N ALA A 52 25.21 -16.33 -3.63
CA ALA A 52 24.37 -16.61 -2.48
C ALA A 52 25.19 -17.10 -1.27
N ASN A 53 26.21 -17.96 -1.50
CA ASN A 53 27.12 -18.40 -0.46
C ASN A 53 27.94 -17.26 0.17
N ASP A 54 28.48 -16.36 -0.65
CA ASP A 54 29.26 -15.23 -0.14
C ASP A 54 28.38 -14.24 0.62
N PHE A 55 27.18 -13.98 0.12
CA PHE A 55 26.23 -13.10 0.80
C PHE A 55 25.75 -13.74 2.13
N SER A 56 25.53 -15.04 2.18
CA SER A 56 25.16 -15.77 3.39
C SER A 56 26.24 -15.66 4.49
N LYS A 57 27.52 -15.72 4.11
CA LYS A 57 28.64 -15.54 5.06
C LYS A 57 28.63 -14.13 5.68
N ILE A 58 28.35 -13.11 4.86
CA ILE A 58 28.25 -11.73 5.34
C ILE A 58 27.01 -11.55 6.22
N ALA A 59 25.86 -12.05 5.78
CA ALA A 59 24.61 -12.02 6.54
C ALA A 59 24.74 -12.68 7.91
N GLY A 60 25.55 -13.76 8.01
CA GLY A 60 25.87 -14.44 9.26
C GLY A 60 26.63 -13.58 10.29
N ARG A 61 27.26 -12.48 9.86
CA ARG A 61 27.94 -11.53 10.78
C ARG A 61 26.97 -10.59 11.49
N PHE A 62 25.77 -10.38 10.91
CA PHE A 62 24.72 -9.57 11.49
C PHE A 62 23.73 -10.46 12.24
N LYS A 63 23.99 -10.67 13.53
CA LYS A 63 23.20 -11.59 14.38
C LYS A 63 21.81 -11.06 14.70
N THR A 64 21.68 -9.74 14.86
CA THR A 64 20.41 -9.09 15.14
C THR A 64 19.79 -8.63 13.82
N ARG A 65 18.70 -9.26 13.43
CA ARG A 65 17.92 -8.92 12.24
C ARG A 65 16.60 -8.34 12.68
N LEU A 66 16.29 -7.15 12.19
CA LEU A 66 15.02 -6.48 12.42
C LEU A 66 14.32 -6.37 11.07
N SER A 67 13.26 -7.13 10.89
CA SER A 67 12.39 -6.98 9.73
C SER A 67 11.34 -5.93 10.07
N LEU A 68 11.35 -4.83 9.31
CA LEU A 68 10.30 -3.84 9.35
C LEU A 68 9.17 -4.38 8.45
N SER A 69 8.17 -5.01 9.07
CA SER A 69 7.03 -5.49 8.32
C SER A 69 6.14 -4.31 7.90
N SER A 70 5.61 -4.39 6.68
CA SER A 70 4.59 -3.45 6.19
C SER A 70 3.24 -3.59 6.89
N SER A 71 3.16 -4.45 7.91
CA SER A 71 1.92 -4.69 8.68
C SER A 71 1.39 -3.45 9.40
N ASN A 72 2.21 -2.42 9.58
CA ASN A 72 1.83 -1.18 10.26
C ASN A 72 1.73 0.02 9.29
N THR A 73 1.63 -0.23 7.98
CA THR A 73 1.50 0.85 6.98
C THR A 73 0.27 1.71 7.23
N ASP A 74 -0.83 1.10 7.66
CA ASP A 74 -2.05 1.79 8.09
C ASP A 74 -1.77 2.76 9.24
N GLU A 75 -1.07 2.33 10.29
CA GLU A 75 -0.70 3.19 11.42
C GLU A 75 0.21 4.36 10.98
N VAL A 76 1.15 4.11 10.07
CA VAL A 76 2.03 5.17 9.54
C VAL A 76 1.20 6.19 8.75
N ILE A 77 0.28 5.75 7.89
CA ILE A 77 -0.61 6.64 7.13
C ILE A 77 -1.47 7.47 8.10
N GLN A 78 -2.10 6.83 9.09
CA GLN A 78 -2.92 7.51 10.09
C GLN A 78 -2.13 8.59 10.84
N LYS A 79 -0.94 8.28 11.34
CA LYS A 79 -0.14 9.20 12.16
C LYS A 79 0.58 10.28 11.36
N ARG A 80 0.96 10.01 10.12
CA ARG A 80 1.76 10.93 9.29
C ARG A 80 0.96 11.73 8.28
N LEU A 81 -0.06 11.12 7.70
CA LEU A 81 -0.86 11.71 6.64
C LEU A 81 -2.22 12.22 7.15
N LEU A 82 -2.86 11.47 8.06
CA LEU A 82 -4.25 11.69 8.44
C LEU A 82 -4.42 12.35 9.82
N ARG A 83 -3.38 12.96 10.36
CA ARG A 83 -3.47 13.65 11.64
C ARG A 83 -4.45 14.84 11.54
N LYS A 84 -5.42 14.89 12.46
CA LYS A 84 -6.46 15.93 12.54
C LYS A 84 -6.12 16.94 13.62
N THR A 85 -6.73 18.12 13.52
CA THR A 85 -6.80 19.08 14.62
C THR A 85 -7.87 18.63 15.61
N PRO A 86 -7.82 19.10 16.89
CA PRO A 86 -8.86 18.77 17.87
C PRO A 86 -10.28 19.14 17.42
N GLU A 87 -10.42 20.24 16.70
CA GLU A 87 -11.70 20.73 16.17
C GLU A 87 -12.23 19.77 15.09
N ALA A 88 -11.35 19.31 14.19
CA ALA A 88 -11.70 18.34 13.16
C ALA A 88 -12.07 16.98 13.76
N GLU A 89 -11.37 16.54 14.81
CA GLU A 89 -11.72 15.31 15.52
C GLU A 89 -13.12 15.39 16.15
N ALA A 90 -13.44 16.49 16.82
CA ALA A 90 -14.75 16.70 17.43
C ALA A 90 -15.87 16.69 16.37
N LEU A 91 -15.64 17.36 15.23
CA LEU A 91 -16.59 17.39 14.12
C LEU A 91 -16.80 15.97 13.53
N LEU A 92 -15.73 15.22 13.29
CA LEU A 92 -15.83 13.86 12.74
C LEU A 92 -16.53 12.91 13.70
N ARG A 93 -16.33 13.04 15.02
CA ARG A 93 -17.09 12.26 16.02
C ARG A 93 -18.57 12.53 15.92
N SER A 94 -18.98 13.79 15.84
CA SER A 94 -20.39 14.17 15.67
C SER A 94 -20.97 13.59 14.37
N VAL A 95 -20.23 13.63 13.25
CA VAL A 95 -20.66 13.01 11.99
C VAL A 95 -20.87 11.51 12.15
N PHE A 96 -19.95 10.80 12.85
CA PHE A 96 -20.07 9.38 13.06
C PHE A 96 -21.23 9.01 14.02
N GLU A 97 -21.47 9.80 15.05
CA GLU A 97 -22.63 9.62 15.94
C GLU A 97 -23.96 9.69 15.19
N GLN A 98 -24.06 10.57 14.20
CA GLN A 98 -25.27 10.76 13.40
C GLN A 98 -25.43 9.75 12.26
N LYS A 99 -24.34 9.38 11.58
CA LYS A 99 -24.36 8.59 10.34
C LYS A 99 -23.57 7.27 10.41
N GLY A 100 -23.04 6.90 11.57
CA GLY A 100 -22.14 5.76 11.72
C GLY A 100 -22.72 4.42 11.27
N ASP A 101 -23.99 4.17 11.57
CA ASP A 101 -24.66 2.92 11.16
C ASP A 101 -24.86 2.87 9.63
N ILE A 102 -25.18 4.00 9.00
CA ILE A 102 -25.29 4.12 7.55
C ILE A 102 -23.92 3.82 6.92
N LEU A 103 -22.85 4.46 7.43
CA LEU A 103 -21.50 4.25 6.97
C LEU A 103 -21.06 2.79 7.09
N LYS A 104 -21.30 2.15 8.23
CA LYS A 104 -20.99 0.74 8.45
C LYS A 104 -21.71 -0.17 7.45
N ASN A 105 -22.98 0.09 7.20
CA ASN A 105 -23.79 -0.68 6.26
C ASN A 105 -23.30 -0.52 4.82
N GLN A 106 -22.95 0.70 4.42
CA GLN A 106 -22.47 0.99 3.06
C GLN A 106 -21.16 0.29 2.73
N ILE A 107 -20.24 0.14 3.69
CA ILE A 107 -18.94 -0.50 3.49
C ILE A 107 -18.89 -1.96 3.94
N THR A 108 -20.04 -2.59 4.17
CA THR A 108 -20.14 -4.03 4.49
C THR A 108 -20.26 -4.81 3.18
N PHE A 109 -19.20 -5.50 2.80
CA PHE A 109 -19.15 -6.32 1.59
C PHE A 109 -19.78 -7.70 1.81
N ASP A 110 -20.22 -8.35 0.72
CA ASP A 110 -20.76 -9.71 0.77
C ASP A 110 -19.71 -10.70 1.32
N ARG A 111 -20.15 -11.55 2.25
CA ARG A 111 -19.32 -12.39 3.13
C ARG A 111 -18.66 -13.60 2.46
N SER A 112 -18.57 -13.65 1.17
CA SER A 112 -18.02 -14.79 0.44
C SER A 112 -16.48 -14.80 0.33
N GLY A 113 -15.77 -14.00 1.13
CA GLY A 113 -14.31 -13.89 1.18
C GLY A 113 -13.79 -13.54 2.58
N PRO A 114 -12.47 -13.28 2.72
CA PRO A 114 -11.90 -12.78 3.96
C PRO A 114 -12.62 -11.50 4.41
N THR A 115 -12.89 -11.38 5.70
CA THR A 115 -13.60 -10.22 6.25
C THR A 115 -12.78 -8.96 6.09
N LEU A 116 -13.22 -8.05 5.24
CA LEU A 116 -12.63 -6.72 5.13
C LEU A 116 -12.95 -5.89 6.38
N LYS A 117 -11.97 -5.10 6.83
CA LYS A 117 -12.13 -4.26 8.03
C LYS A 117 -13.20 -3.20 7.82
N ASN A 118 -14.09 -3.04 8.80
CA ASN A 118 -15.09 -1.98 8.87
C ASN A 118 -14.73 -1.02 10.02
N PHE A 119 -15.52 0.05 10.19
CA PHE A 119 -15.37 0.94 11.33
C PHE A 119 -15.83 0.26 12.63
N ASP A 120 -14.93 0.17 13.61
CA ASP A 120 -15.25 -0.40 14.93
C ASP A 120 -15.98 0.61 15.83
N GLY A 121 -15.78 1.91 15.56
CA GLY A 121 -16.38 2.98 16.36
C GLY A 121 -15.89 4.37 15.92
N PRO A 122 -16.24 5.42 16.70
CA PRO A 122 -15.88 6.81 16.39
C PRO A 122 -14.36 7.01 16.26
N ASP A 123 -13.56 6.39 17.13
CA ASP A 123 -12.11 6.49 17.08
C ASP A 123 -11.53 5.88 15.80
N SER A 124 -12.06 4.73 15.38
CA SER A 124 -11.69 4.11 14.11
C SER A 124 -12.05 5.02 12.93
N PHE A 125 -13.23 5.66 12.94
CA PHE A 125 -13.62 6.61 11.91
C PHE A 125 -12.69 7.81 11.86
N VAL A 126 -12.45 8.49 12.98
CA VAL A 126 -11.59 9.66 13.09
C VAL A 126 -10.17 9.36 12.60
N ASN A 127 -9.59 8.24 13.03
CA ASN A 127 -8.22 7.87 12.67
C ASN A 127 -8.06 7.56 11.18
N ASN A 128 -9.07 6.93 10.56
CA ASN A 128 -9.00 6.50 9.17
C ASN A 128 -9.50 7.57 8.19
N TYR A 129 -10.39 8.48 8.59
CA TYR A 129 -10.98 9.49 7.71
C TYR A 129 -9.93 10.26 6.89
N PRO A 130 -10.12 10.42 5.59
CA PRO A 130 -11.32 10.17 4.79
C PRO A 130 -11.39 8.76 4.17
N PHE A 131 -10.65 7.79 4.68
CA PHE A 131 -10.63 6.43 4.16
C PHE A 131 -11.47 5.48 5.00
N ALA A 132 -12.05 4.48 4.34
CA ALA A 132 -12.61 3.33 5.04
C ALA A 132 -11.48 2.36 5.45
N PRO A 133 -11.62 1.64 6.59
CA PRO A 133 -10.56 0.74 7.08
C PRO A 133 -10.15 -0.36 6.09
N TYR A 134 -11.06 -0.81 5.23
CA TYR A 134 -10.76 -1.81 4.20
C TYR A 134 -9.81 -1.30 3.11
N HIS A 135 -9.72 0.01 2.88
CA HIS A 135 -8.86 0.58 1.84
C HIS A 135 -7.39 0.20 2.05
N PHE A 136 -6.91 0.19 3.29
CA PHE A 136 -5.51 -0.12 3.57
C PHE A 136 -5.15 -1.53 3.10
N GLN A 137 -5.98 -2.52 3.47
CA GLN A 137 -5.78 -3.90 3.08
C GLN A 137 -5.98 -4.12 1.58
N LEU A 138 -7.04 -3.52 1.01
CA LEU A 138 -7.38 -3.72 -0.40
C LEU A 138 -6.35 -3.07 -1.33
N VAL A 139 -5.92 -1.84 -1.05
CA VAL A 139 -4.89 -1.13 -1.85
C VAL A 139 -3.56 -1.88 -1.77
N GLN A 140 -3.15 -2.31 -0.58
CA GLN A 140 -1.94 -3.12 -0.41
C GLN A 140 -2.01 -4.39 -1.29
N LYS A 141 -3.14 -5.10 -1.25
CA LYS A 141 -3.33 -6.32 -2.03
C LYS A 141 -3.32 -6.06 -3.53
N VAL A 142 -3.93 -4.96 -3.99
CA VAL A 142 -3.87 -4.54 -5.40
C VAL A 142 -2.42 -4.32 -5.84
N PHE A 143 -1.62 -3.61 -5.05
CA PHE A 143 -0.21 -3.42 -5.37
C PHE A 143 0.58 -4.73 -5.42
N GLU A 144 0.32 -5.66 -4.50
CA GLU A 144 0.96 -6.98 -4.47
C GLU A 144 0.63 -7.79 -5.73
N GLU A 145 -0.64 -7.82 -6.14
CA GLU A 145 -1.08 -8.61 -7.29
C GLU A 145 -0.63 -8.00 -8.63
N ILE A 146 -0.67 -6.68 -8.79
CA ILE A 146 -0.12 -6.02 -9.99
C ILE A 146 1.36 -6.34 -10.16
N ARG A 147 2.12 -6.42 -9.07
CA ARG A 147 3.53 -6.82 -9.10
C ARG A 147 3.73 -8.24 -9.59
N LYS A 148 2.89 -9.19 -9.15
CA LYS A 148 2.98 -10.60 -9.55
C LYS A 148 2.64 -10.82 -11.03
N VAL A 149 1.70 -10.08 -11.58
CA VAL A 149 1.25 -10.20 -12.98
C VAL A 149 2.29 -9.65 -13.97
N GLY A 150 3.38 -9.03 -13.49
CA GLY A 150 4.53 -8.70 -14.32
C GLY A 150 4.27 -7.53 -15.26
N ALA A 151 3.68 -6.47 -14.76
CA ALA A 151 3.67 -5.19 -15.46
C ALA A 151 5.10 -4.76 -15.73
N THR A 152 5.43 -4.71 -17.02
CA THR A 152 6.64 -4.10 -17.64
C THR A 152 7.75 -3.71 -16.67
N GLY A 153 8.91 -4.37 -16.81
CA GLY A 153 10.26 -4.14 -16.26
C GLY A 153 10.69 -2.85 -15.57
N ALA A 154 9.81 -1.96 -15.23
CA ALA A 154 10.06 -0.86 -14.34
C ALA A 154 10.22 -1.45 -12.94
N HIS A 155 11.44 -1.45 -12.43
CA HIS A 155 11.76 -1.76 -11.05
C HIS A 155 10.92 -0.87 -10.12
N LEU A 156 9.76 -1.38 -9.75
CA LEU A 156 8.88 -0.78 -8.79
C LEU A 156 9.57 -0.82 -7.43
N ALA A 157 10.20 0.29 -7.07
CA ALA A 157 10.59 0.55 -5.70
C ALA A 157 9.32 0.68 -4.85
N TYR A 158 8.58 -0.43 -4.75
CA TYR A 158 7.38 -0.49 -3.93
C TYR A 158 7.74 -0.87 -2.52
N GLY A 159 7.54 0.09 -1.71
CA GLY A 159 7.52 -0.03 -0.29
C GLY A 159 6.39 0.84 0.24
N GLU A 160 6.41 1.07 1.52
CA GLU A 160 5.53 1.98 2.26
C GLU A 160 5.36 3.37 1.61
N ARG A 161 6.40 3.84 0.87
CA ARG A 161 6.37 5.13 0.17
C ARG A 161 5.28 5.20 -0.90
N SER A 162 5.12 4.14 -1.71
CA SER A 162 4.09 4.12 -2.77
C SER A 162 2.68 4.04 -2.18
N MET A 163 2.52 3.35 -1.05
CA MET A 163 1.27 3.37 -0.29
C MET A 163 0.96 4.77 0.22
N LEU A 164 1.94 5.45 0.85
CA LEU A 164 1.78 6.83 1.33
C LEU A 164 1.39 7.78 0.20
N ASP A 165 2.08 7.70 -0.94
CA ASP A 165 1.79 8.53 -2.12
C ASP A 165 0.37 8.27 -2.66
N ALA A 166 -0.05 6.99 -2.73
CA ALA A 166 -1.40 6.63 -3.18
C ALA A 166 -2.50 7.20 -2.28
N PHE A 167 -2.33 7.05 -0.96
CA PHE A 167 -3.27 7.60 0.00
C PHE A 167 -3.26 9.14 0.00
N GLN A 168 -2.10 9.77 -0.13
CA GLN A 168 -2.01 11.23 -0.23
C GLN A 168 -2.71 11.76 -1.48
N MET A 169 -2.48 11.15 -2.64
CA MET A 169 -3.13 11.56 -3.89
C MET A 169 -4.65 11.39 -3.81
N ALA A 170 -5.11 10.26 -3.29
CA ALA A 170 -6.54 9.99 -3.14
C ALA A 170 -7.22 10.94 -2.15
N ALA A 171 -6.56 11.27 -1.02
CA ALA A 171 -7.08 12.26 -0.06
C ALA A 171 -7.16 13.68 -0.66
N LYS A 172 -6.13 14.09 -1.41
CA LYS A 172 -6.13 15.40 -2.10
C LYS A 172 -7.25 15.52 -3.13
N ALA A 173 -7.62 14.40 -3.79
CA ALA A 173 -8.64 14.40 -4.82
C ALA A 173 -10.06 14.70 -4.29
N ILE A 174 -10.29 14.56 -2.99
CA ILE A 174 -11.57 14.89 -2.33
C ILE A 174 -11.43 16.07 -1.35
N GLY A 175 -10.32 16.77 -1.38
CA GLY A 175 -10.03 17.85 -0.42
C GLY A 175 -10.99 19.03 -0.44
N THR A 176 -11.82 19.15 -1.48
CA THR A 176 -12.88 20.17 -1.62
C THR A 176 -14.28 19.64 -1.35
N ASP A 177 -14.41 18.33 -1.09
CA ASP A 177 -15.70 17.72 -0.82
C ASP A 177 -16.17 18.03 0.60
N GLU A 178 -17.46 17.84 0.85
CA GLU A 178 -18.04 18.10 2.17
C GLU A 178 -17.47 17.16 3.24
N VAL A 179 -17.41 17.64 4.48
CA VAL A 179 -16.95 16.84 5.61
C VAL A 179 -17.91 15.65 5.83
N GLY A 180 -17.33 14.47 5.87
CA GLY A 180 -18.06 13.20 5.93
C GLY A 180 -17.97 12.40 4.63
N ALA A 181 -17.56 13.00 3.51
CA ALA A 181 -17.28 12.29 2.28
C ALA A 181 -16.11 11.31 2.48
N LEU A 182 -16.27 10.06 2.02
CA LEU A 182 -15.20 9.07 2.00
C LEU A 182 -14.56 9.01 0.61
N VAL A 183 -13.28 8.70 0.58
CA VAL A 183 -12.55 8.49 -0.68
C VAL A 183 -13.12 7.27 -1.41
N PRO A 184 -13.64 7.41 -2.64
CA PRO A 184 -14.07 6.27 -3.44
C PRO A 184 -12.87 5.45 -3.90
N PHE A 185 -13.02 4.13 -3.98
CA PHE A 185 -11.90 3.22 -4.30
C PHE A 185 -11.26 3.49 -5.68
N HIS A 186 -12.04 3.91 -6.67
CA HIS A 186 -11.52 4.25 -8.01
C HIS A 186 -10.47 5.37 -8.00
N ARG A 187 -10.41 6.21 -6.95
CA ARG A 187 -9.40 7.27 -6.82
C ARG A 187 -7.98 6.75 -6.68
N PHE A 188 -7.82 5.51 -6.24
CA PHE A 188 -6.51 4.85 -6.19
C PHE A 188 -6.00 4.37 -7.56
N TYR A 189 -6.86 4.36 -8.60
CA TYR A 189 -6.48 3.93 -9.93
C TYR A 189 -5.29 4.72 -10.50
N SER A 190 -5.25 6.03 -10.32
CA SER A 190 -4.15 6.90 -10.77
C SER A 190 -2.78 6.50 -10.19
N SER A 191 -2.78 5.88 -9.02
CA SER A 191 -1.54 5.42 -8.37
C SER A 191 -1.03 4.09 -8.92
N VAL A 192 -1.86 3.35 -9.67
CA VAL A 192 -1.51 2.05 -10.25
C VAL A 192 -1.44 2.07 -11.78
N GLU A 193 -2.04 3.04 -12.44
CA GLU A 193 -2.12 3.10 -13.91
C GLU A 193 -0.76 3.11 -14.62
N GLY A 194 0.26 3.70 -13.99
CA GLY A 194 1.63 3.75 -14.52
C GLY A 194 2.34 2.38 -14.58
N PHE A 195 1.76 1.37 -13.93
CA PHE A 195 2.32 0.01 -13.84
C PHE A 195 1.55 -1.00 -14.68
N LEU A 196 0.47 -0.56 -15.30
CA LEU A 196 -0.37 -1.40 -16.12
C LEU A 196 0.25 -1.62 -17.49
N ASP A 197 -0.03 -2.80 -18.05
CA ASP A 197 0.24 -3.04 -19.46
C ASP A 197 -0.41 -1.96 -20.32
N THR A 198 0.31 -1.53 -21.37
CA THR A 198 -0.14 -0.46 -22.26
C THR A 198 -1.48 -0.77 -22.92
N ALA A 199 -1.76 -2.05 -23.23
CA ALA A 199 -3.03 -2.46 -23.82
C ALA A 199 -4.20 -2.29 -22.84
N VAL A 200 -3.98 -2.65 -21.58
CA VAL A 200 -4.98 -2.48 -20.51
C VAL A 200 -5.26 -1.00 -20.25
N LYS A 201 -4.19 -0.20 -20.10
CA LYS A 201 -4.34 1.24 -19.91
C LYS A 201 -5.12 1.87 -21.05
N ARG A 202 -4.76 1.56 -22.30
CA ARG A 202 -5.47 2.05 -23.49
C ARG A 202 -6.96 1.70 -23.48
N THR A 203 -7.34 0.49 -23.06
CA THR A 203 -8.75 0.08 -22.97
C THR A 203 -9.54 0.96 -22.01
N ILE A 204 -8.94 1.28 -20.85
CA ILE A 204 -9.59 2.14 -19.84
C ILE A 204 -9.65 3.60 -20.30
N ASP A 205 -8.60 4.08 -20.96
CA ASP A 205 -8.54 5.43 -21.52
C ASP A 205 -9.60 5.60 -22.63
N GLN A 206 -9.72 4.61 -23.55
CA GLN A 206 -10.74 4.59 -24.59
C GLN A 206 -12.17 4.55 -24.05
N ALA A 207 -12.39 3.86 -22.91
CA ALA A 207 -13.69 3.91 -22.24
C ALA A 207 -14.01 5.33 -21.74
N GLY A 208 -13.01 6.07 -21.28
CA GLY A 208 -13.19 7.48 -20.88
C GLY A 208 -13.50 8.44 -22.02
N GLU A 209 -13.10 8.08 -23.27
CA GLU A 209 -13.39 8.85 -24.48
C GLU A 209 -14.72 8.45 -25.14
N ASN A 210 -15.32 7.35 -24.71
CA ASN A 210 -16.54 6.82 -25.30
C ASN A 210 -17.76 7.65 -24.86
N LYS A 211 -18.41 8.30 -25.81
CA LYS A 211 -19.58 9.15 -25.58
C LYS A 211 -20.83 8.41 -25.07
N THR A 212 -20.87 7.08 -25.17
CA THR A 212 -21.98 6.26 -24.66
C THR A 212 -21.82 5.88 -23.20
N LEU A 213 -20.63 6.09 -22.62
CA LEU A 213 -20.33 5.86 -21.21
C LEU A 213 -20.31 7.20 -20.47
N ASP A 214 -20.85 7.21 -19.28
CA ASP A 214 -20.76 8.37 -18.40
C ASP A 214 -19.56 8.29 -17.44
N GLY A 215 -19.38 9.33 -16.63
CA GLY A 215 -18.28 9.37 -15.67
C GLY A 215 -18.37 8.26 -14.61
N PHE A 216 -19.58 7.81 -14.27
CA PHE A 216 -19.81 6.73 -13.30
C PHE A 216 -19.37 5.38 -13.89
N ASP A 217 -19.70 5.11 -15.17
CA ASP A 217 -19.27 3.90 -15.85
C ASP A 217 -17.74 3.75 -15.85
N VAL A 218 -17.03 4.85 -16.13
CA VAL A 218 -15.56 4.86 -16.13
C VAL A 218 -15.00 4.61 -14.72
N GLN A 219 -15.62 5.18 -13.68
CA GLN A 219 -15.23 4.95 -12.27
C GLN A 219 -15.44 3.48 -11.88
N MET A 220 -16.57 2.89 -12.29
CA MET A 220 -16.86 1.47 -12.08
C MET A 220 -15.87 0.57 -12.82
N LEU A 221 -15.50 0.91 -14.06
CA LEU A 221 -14.50 0.17 -14.82
C LEU A 221 -13.13 0.21 -14.12
N ARG A 222 -12.70 1.37 -13.62
CA ARG A 222 -11.45 1.50 -12.84
C ARG A 222 -11.48 0.65 -11.57
N THR A 223 -12.61 0.65 -10.86
CA THR A 223 -12.80 -0.19 -9.68
C THR A 223 -12.73 -1.67 -10.03
N LEU A 224 -13.48 -2.12 -11.03
CA LEU A 224 -13.46 -3.50 -11.55
C LEU A 224 -12.05 -3.95 -11.90
N PHE A 225 -11.32 -3.10 -12.60
CA PHE A 225 -9.96 -3.40 -12.99
C PHE A 225 -9.06 -3.64 -11.76
N MET A 226 -9.12 -2.76 -10.77
CA MET A 226 -8.29 -2.90 -9.57
C MET A 226 -8.60 -4.15 -8.76
N ILE A 227 -9.89 -4.51 -8.64
CA ILE A 227 -10.29 -5.71 -7.87
C ILE A 227 -10.18 -7.01 -8.66
N ARG A 228 -9.98 -6.96 -9.99
CA ARG A 228 -9.95 -8.15 -10.86
C ARG A 228 -8.94 -9.21 -10.41
N TYR A 229 -7.81 -8.79 -9.90
CA TYR A 229 -6.71 -9.67 -9.52
C TYR A 229 -6.66 -9.97 -8.01
N VAL A 230 -7.63 -9.45 -7.27
CA VAL A 230 -7.64 -9.53 -5.81
C VAL A 230 -8.65 -10.57 -5.37
N ASP A 231 -8.23 -11.51 -4.53
CA ASP A 231 -9.03 -12.64 -4.04
C ASP A 231 -9.87 -12.30 -2.78
N ILE A 232 -9.62 -11.14 -2.16
CA ILE A 232 -10.27 -10.74 -0.90
C ILE A 232 -11.64 -10.05 -1.08
N ILE A 233 -12.02 -9.73 -2.33
CA ILE A 233 -13.32 -9.15 -2.66
C ILE A 233 -13.82 -9.72 -3.98
N LYS A 234 -15.11 -10.07 -4.03
CA LYS A 234 -15.72 -10.50 -5.30
C LYS A 234 -16.22 -9.32 -6.10
N GLY A 235 -16.02 -9.36 -7.42
CA GLY A 235 -16.53 -8.38 -8.38
C GLY A 235 -18.03 -8.49 -8.64
N THR A 236 -18.85 -8.59 -7.59
CA THR A 236 -20.31 -8.55 -7.71
C THR A 236 -20.81 -7.11 -7.81
N LEU A 237 -21.98 -6.91 -8.42
CA LEU A 237 -22.57 -5.58 -8.56
C LEU A 237 -22.70 -4.88 -7.19
N ASP A 238 -23.17 -5.59 -6.17
CA ASP A 238 -23.34 -5.06 -4.81
C ASP A 238 -21.99 -4.59 -4.22
N ASN A 239 -20.94 -5.39 -4.35
CA ASN A 239 -19.62 -5.03 -3.86
C ASN A 239 -19.01 -3.84 -4.63
N LEU A 240 -19.30 -3.75 -5.92
CA LEU A 240 -18.84 -2.62 -6.76
C LEU A 240 -19.54 -1.31 -6.36
N VAL A 241 -20.85 -1.36 -6.12
CA VAL A 241 -21.61 -0.20 -5.66
C VAL A 241 -21.13 0.26 -4.28
N ARG A 242 -20.83 -0.67 -3.37
CA ARG A 242 -20.31 -0.37 -2.02
C ARG A 242 -18.88 0.19 -2.03
N GLY A 243 -18.04 -0.27 -2.96
CA GLY A 243 -16.68 0.28 -3.18
C GLY A 243 -16.65 1.50 -4.09
N GLY A 244 -17.77 1.80 -4.74
CA GLY A 244 -17.94 2.94 -5.63
C GLY A 244 -18.02 4.28 -4.92
N PRO A 245 -18.40 5.35 -5.63
CA PRO A 245 -18.56 6.67 -5.05
C PRO A 245 -19.75 6.67 -4.08
N THR A 246 -19.46 6.50 -2.81
CA THR A 246 -20.46 6.66 -1.73
C THR A 246 -20.60 8.15 -1.44
N CYS A 247 -21.58 8.78 -2.05
CA CYS A 247 -22.03 10.08 -1.62
C CYS A 247 -22.96 9.87 -0.40
N LEU A 248 -22.58 10.43 0.74
CA LEU A 248 -23.46 10.59 1.92
C LEU A 248 -24.58 11.62 1.68
N ASN A 249 -24.73 12.07 0.45
CA ASN A 249 -25.77 13.02 0.05
C ASN A 249 -27.03 12.27 -0.34
N ASN A 250 -27.83 11.97 0.67
CA ASN A 250 -29.29 11.96 0.70
C ASN A 250 -29.77 12.10 2.13
#